data_631bccab4261d44e0cea5d7328f0fbdc
#
_entry.id   631bccab4261d44e0cea5d7328f0fbdc
#
_cell.length_a   1.000
_cell.length_b   1.000
_cell.length_c   1.000
_cell.angle_alpha   90.00
_cell.angle_beta   90.00
_cell.angle_gamma   90.00
#
_symmetry.space_group_name_H-M   'P 1'
#
loop_
_entity.id
_entity.type
_entity.pdbx_description
1 polymer ?
#
loop_
_entity_poly.entity_id
_entity_poly.type
_entity_poly.pdbx_seq_one_letter_code
_entity_poly.pdbx_strand_id
1 'polypeptide(L)'
;LSQQTARHARPTLVSFDVYGTLVDVRGGSREAFGIILREAGAAHVDALEFWEAWEAANIRRYWLPYRPYREICRASLEETFQRFRIRGDPDLIRHYFDAFARFERFPDVDETLERLVGRARLAVVSNIDDDLLAATDLGRRFDVVCTAERARGYKPNGTLFRFLLARGDADTDTLLHCGQSQHTDMVGAKPLGIRVAWINRRGLTRAPGVPKPDHELRDLRGVPELLPRQDD
;
A
#
# COMPACT_ATOMS: atom_id res chain seq x y z
N LEU A 1 29.61 25.71 -13.03
CA LEU A 1 29.23 24.84 -11.93
C LEU A 1 28.43 23.68 -12.55
N SER A 2 29.12 22.56 -12.80
CA SER A 2 28.56 21.36 -13.38
C SER A 2 27.54 20.76 -12.41
N GLN A 3 26.29 20.69 -12.82
CA GLN A 3 25.31 19.80 -12.17
C GLN A 3 25.75 18.36 -12.44
N GLN A 4 26.43 17.76 -11.49
CA GLN A 4 26.64 16.33 -11.45
C GLN A 4 25.26 15.68 -11.24
N THR A 5 24.64 15.19 -12.31
CA THR A 5 23.52 14.26 -12.24
C THR A 5 24.01 13.05 -11.44
N ALA A 6 23.57 12.95 -10.20
CA ALA A 6 23.83 11.78 -9.38
C ALA A 6 23.36 10.55 -10.19
N ARG A 7 24.29 9.73 -10.64
CA ARG A 7 24.00 8.41 -11.20
C ARG A 7 23.48 7.58 -10.02
N HIS A 8 22.16 7.48 -9.89
CA HIS A 8 21.59 6.53 -8.94
C HIS A 8 22.07 5.12 -9.26
N ALA A 9 22.46 4.39 -8.23
CA ALA A 9 22.81 2.98 -8.37
C ALA A 9 21.63 2.19 -8.97
N ARG A 10 21.94 1.08 -9.62
CA ARG A 10 20.92 0.21 -10.24
C ARG A 10 20.03 -0.39 -9.14
N PRO A 11 18.67 -0.42 -9.27
CA PRO A 11 17.83 -1.09 -8.31
C PRO A 11 18.16 -2.59 -8.25
N THR A 12 18.52 -3.07 -7.07
CA THR A 12 18.70 -4.49 -6.78
C THR A 12 17.50 -5.07 -6.03
N LEU A 13 16.67 -4.18 -5.48
CA LEU A 13 15.43 -4.51 -4.80
C LEU A 13 14.28 -3.62 -5.32
N VAL A 14 13.19 -4.25 -5.76
CA VAL A 14 11.94 -3.58 -6.10
C VAL A 14 10.89 -3.96 -5.07
N SER A 15 10.37 -2.98 -4.36
CA SER A 15 9.33 -3.21 -3.37
C SER A 15 7.98 -2.66 -3.84
N PHE A 16 6.91 -3.36 -3.46
CA PHE A 16 5.55 -3.02 -3.81
C PHE A 16 4.71 -2.81 -2.55
N ASP A 17 3.93 -1.73 -2.52
CA ASP A 17 2.71 -1.72 -1.73
C ASP A 17 1.76 -2.80 -2.27
N VAL A 18 0.81 -3.25 -1.45
CA VAL A 18 -0.10 -4.35 -1.82
C VAL A 18 -1.48 -3.82 -2.20
N TYR A 19 -2.17 -3.19 -1.27
CA TYR A 19 -3.58 -2.85 -1.39
C TYR A 19 -3.79 -1.54 -2.17
N GLY A 20 -4.37 -1.66 -3.37
CA GLY A 20 -4.50 -0.58 -4.36
C GLY A 20 -3.31 -0.51 -5.34
N THR A 21 -2.23 -1.26 -5.09
CA THR A 21 -1.06 -1.39 -5.99
C THR A 21 -1.05 -2.72 -6.71
N LEU A 22 -1.02 -3.84 -5.98
CA LEU A 22 -1.07 -5.21 -6.52
C LEU A 22 -2.50 -5.74 -6.60
N VAL A 23 -3.33 -5.46 -5.60
CA VAL A 23 -4.72 -5.95 -5.52
C VAL A 23 -5.73 -4.82 -5.46
N ASP A 24 -6.91 -5.02 -6.06
CA ASP A 24 -8.01 -4.05 -6.06
C ASP A 24 -8.76 -4.05 -4.72
N VAL A 25 -8.18 -3.37 -3.75
CA VAL A 25 -8.82 -3.18 -2.45
C VAL A 25 -10.10 -2.35 -2.53
N ARG A 26 -10.20 -1.40 -3.49
CA ARG A 26 -11.34 -0.50 -3.58
C ARG A 26 -12.61 -1.22 -4.01
N GLY A 27 -12.51 -2.09 -5.02
CA GLY A 27 -13.62 -2.93 -5.48
C GLY A 27 -14.11 -3.86 -4.39
N GLY A 28 -13.20 -4.64 -3.78
CA GLY A 28 -13.55 -5.57 -2.71
C GLY A 28 -14.04 -4.88 -1.42
N SER A 29 -13.50 -3.72 -1.07
CA SER A 29 -13.96 -2.95 0.09
C SER A 29 -15.38 -2.43 -0.08
N ARG A 30 -15.78 -2.01 -1.28
CA ARG A 30 -17.15 -1.55 -1.53
C ARG A 30 -18.18 -2.63 -1.17
N GLU A 31 -17.91 -3.89 -1.51
CA GLU A 31 -18.79 -5.00 -1.15
C GLU A 31 -18.84 -5.21 0.37
N ALA A 32 -17.68 -5.32 1.01
CA ALA A 32 -17.57 -5.57 2.46
C ALA A 32 -18.25 -4.46 3.27
N PHE A 33 -18.00 -3.20 2.92
CA PHE A 33 -18.62 -2.07 3.61
C PHE A 33 -20.12 -1.93 3.28
N GLY A 34 -20.57 -2.39 2.13
CA GLY A 34 -21.99 -2.55 1.84
C GLY A 34 -22.69 -3.54 2.77
N ILE A 35 -22.02 -4.65 3.16
CA ILE A 35 -22.51 -5.60 4.15
C ILE A 35 -22.56 -4.94 5.53
N ILE A 36 -21.48 -4.29 5.96
CA ILE A 36 -21.38 -3.57 7.24
C ILE A 36 -22.52 -2.56 7.39
N LEU A 37 -22.76 -1.73 6.37
CA LEU A 37 -23.82 -0.73 6.39
C LEU A 37 -25.23 -1.33 6.44
N ARG A 38 -25.46 -2.44 5.74
CA ARG A 38 -26.76 -3.15 5.83
C ARG A 38 -27.02 -3.70 7.23
N GLU A 39 -26.02 -4.35 7.82
CA GLU A 39 -26.15 -4.89 9.19
C GLU A 39 -26.29 -3.79 10.23
N ALA A 40 -25.68 -2.62 9.99
CA ALA A 40 -25.84 -1.43 10.84
C ALA A 40 -27.17 -0.66 10.60
N GLY A 41 -28.06 -1.16 9.73
CA GLY A 41 -29.33 -0.49 9.41
C GLY A 41 -29.17 0.79 8.58
N ALA A 42 -28.03 0.96 7.90
CA ALA A 42 -27.64 2.17 7.16
C ALA A 42 -27.44 1.92 5.64
N ALA A 43 -28.21 1.01 5.05
CA ALA A 43 -28.11 0.63 3.61
C ALA A 43 -28.31 1.80 2.62
N HIS A 44 -28.80 2.94 3.09
CA HIS A 44 -28.98 4.15 2.30
C HIS A 44 -27.69 4.97 2.11
N VAL A 45 -26.64 4.66 2.88
CA VAL A 45 -25.33 5.33 2.80
C VAL A 45 -24.51 4.69 1.67
N ASP A 46 -23.82 5.51 0.87
CA ASP A 46 -22.92 5.01 -0.16
C ASP A 46 -21.71 4.31 0.49
N ALA A 47 -21.54 3.03 0.14
CA ALA A 47 -20.50 2.19 0.75
C ALA A 47 -19.08 2.65 0.42
N LEU A 48 -18.89 3.28 -0.75
CA LEU A 48 -17.58 3.77 -1.16
C LEU A 48 -17.21 5.07 -0.44
N GLU A 49 -18.16 6.00 -0.32
CA GLU A 49 -17.97 7.22 0.47
C GLU A 49 -17.67 6.89 1.94
N PHE A 50 -18.40 5.93 2.51
CA PHE A 50 -18.19 5.48 3.86
C PHE A 50 -16.81 4.83 4.04
N TRP A 51 -16.41 3.94 3.11
CA TRP A 51 -15.09 3.32 3.11
C TRP A 51 -13.96 4.36 2.97
N GLU A 52 -14.08 5.34 2.09
CA GLU A 52 -13.06 6.39 1.93
C GLU A 52 -12.90 7.23 3.22
N ALA A 53 -13.99 7.50 3.93
CA ALA A 53 -13.94 8.16 5.23
C ALA A 53 -13.26 7.30 6.30
N TRP A 54 -13.52 5.99 6.30
CA TRP A 54 -12.89 5.01 7.16
C TRP A 54 -11.39 4.87 6.86
N GLU A 55 -11.01 4.79 5.58
CA GLU A 55 -9.61 4.74 5.16
C GLU A 55 -8.83 5.98 5.62
N ALA A 56 -9.42 7.16 5.48
CA ALA A 56 -8.83 8.39 5.99
C ALA A 56 -8.63 8.36 7.51
N ALA A 57 -9.53 7.73 8.27
CA ALA A 57 -9.38 7.53 9.70
C ALA A 57 -8.22 6.56 10.03
N ASN A 58 -8.04 5.49 9.24
CA ASN A 58 -6.89 4.59 9.37
C ASN A 58 -5.57 5.32 9.13
N ILE A 59 -5.47 6.07 8.03
CA ILE A 59 -4.23 6.79 7.66
C ILE A 59 -3.80 7.74 8.78
N ARG A 60 -4.73 8.43 9.45
CA ARG A 60 -4.39 9.27 10.61
C ARG A 60 -3.77 8.48 11.76
N ARG A 61 -4.24 7.25 11.99
CA ARG A 61 -3.75 6.38 13.07
C ARG A 61 -2.38 5.78 12.80
N TYR A 62 -1.94 5.69 11.55
CA TYR A 62 -0.61 5.18 11.20
C TYR A 62 0.55 6.08 11.69
N TRP A 63 0.26 7.32 12.05
CA TRP A 63 1.23 8.23 12.67
C TRP A 63 1.39 8.05 14.18
N LEU A 64 0.46 7.33 14.81
CA LEU A 64 0.45 7.10 16.25
C LEU A 64 1.36 5.90 16.61
N PRO A 65 1.64 5.66 17.91
CA PRO A 65 2.32 4.44 18.33
C PRO A 65 1.63 3.20 17.79
N TYR A 66 2.43 2.20 17.43
CA TYR A 66 1.95 0.97 16.81
C TYR A 66 0.87 0.28 17.65
N ARG A 67 -0.18 -0.11 16.96
CA ARG A 67 -1.23 -1.05 17.41
C ARG A 67 -1.50 -2.02 16.25
N PRO A 68 -1.96 -3.26 16.50
CA PRO A 68 -2.35 -4.18 15.44
C PRO A 68 -3.31 -3.54 14.43
N TYR A 69 -3.17 -3.89 13.16
CA TYR A 69 -4.01 -3.32 12.10
C TYR A 69 -5.50 -3.54 12.36
N ARG A 70 -5.87 -4.73 12.88
CA ARG A 70 -7.25 -5.06 13.23
C ARG A 70 -7.82 -4.10 14.28
N GLU A 71 -7.04 -3.69 15.26
CA GLU A 71 -7.47 -2.71 16.27
C GLU A 71 -7.65 -1.32 15.67
N ILE A 72 -6.75 -0.92 14.77
CA ILE A 72 -6.86 0.35 14.05
C ILE A 72 -8.13 0.35 13.19
N CYS A 73 -8.39 -0.72 12.44
CA CYS A 73 -9.58 -0.85 11.60
C CYS A 73 -10.88 -0.73 12.40
N ARG A 74 -10.95 -1.43 13.55
CA ARG A 74 -12.09 -1.39 14.44
C ARG A 74 -12.35 0.02 14.99
N ALA A 75 -11.29 0.66 15.51
CA ALA A 75 -11.39 2.02 16.05
C ALA A 75 -11.76 3.05 14.96
N SER A 76 -11.28 2.84 13.75
CA SER A 76 -11.64 3.69 12.59
C SER A 76 -13.09 3.48 12.16
N LEU A 77 -13.62 2.25 12.26
CA LEU A 77 -15.02 1.99 11.97
C LEU A 77 -15.94 2.68 12.99
N GLU A 78 -15.61 2.59 14.29
CA GLU A 78 -16.34 3.28 15.35
C GLU A 78 -16.39 4.80 15.11
N GLU A 79 -15.25 5.43 14.81
CA GLU A 79 -15.18 6.86 14.46
C GLU A 79 -16.02 7.20 13.23
N THR A 80 -15.98 6.33 12.21
CA THR A 80 -16.70 6.56 10.96
C THR A 80 -18.21 6.44 11.18
N PHE A 81 -18.66 5.46 11.96
CA PHE A 81 -20.07 5.38 12.37
C PHE A 81 -20.53 6.65 13.07
N GLN A 82 -19.74 7.18 14.01
CA GLN A 82 -20.06 8.44 14.70
C GLN A 82 -20.17 9.61 13.71
N ARG A 83 -19.21 9.73 12.77
CA ARG A 83 -19.21 10.77 11.74
C ARG A 83 -20.46 10.74 10.88
N PHE A 84 -20.90 9.54 10.49
CA PHE A 84 -22.13 9.35 9.68
C PHE A 84 -23.40 9.27 10.51
N ARG A 85 -23.31 9.43 11.84
CA ARG A 85 -24.44 9.33 12.80
C ARG A 85 -25.16 7.98 12.75
N ILE A 86 -24.40 6.90 12.50
CA ILE A 86 -24.88 5.53 12.46
C ILE A 86 -24.63 4.90 13.82
N ARG A 87 -25.63 4.18 14.36
CA ARG A 87 -25.49 3.33 15.55
C ARG A 87 -25.10 1.92 15.07
N GLY A 88 -23.82 1.68 14.84
CA GLY A 88 -23.28 0.41 14.39
C GLY A 88 -22.34 -0.22 15.41
N ASP A 89 -22.24 -1.54 15.39
CA ASP A 89 -21.25 -2.30 16.12
C ASP A 89 -19.90 -2.24 15.39
N PRO A 90 -18.82 -1.70 15.98
CA PRO A 90 -17.51 -1.68 15.31
C PRO A 90 -16.91 -3.06 15.04
N ASP A 91 -17.43 -4.13 15.67
CA ASP A 91 -17.01 -5.51 15.39
C ASP A 91 -17.52 -6.02 14.04
N LEU A 92 -18.43 -5.30 13.37
CA LEU A 92 -18.81 -5.52 11.98
C LEU A 92 -17.63 -5.41 10.99
N ILE A 93 -16.51 -4.81 11.43
CA ILE A 93 -15.28 -4.76 10.63
C ILE A 93 -14.76 -6.15 10.22
N ARG A 94 -15.21 -7.24 10.87
CA ARG A 94 -14.91 -8.62 10.47
C ARG A 94 -15.22 -8.91 9.01
N HIS A 95 -16.30 -8.33 8.46
CA HIS A 95 -16.66 -8.50 7.05
C HIS A 95 -15.59 -7.95 6.09
N TYR A 96 -14.89 -6.90 6.50
CA TYR A 96 -13.76 -6.39 5.74
C TYR A 96 -12.57 -7.37 5.80
N PHE A 97 -12.26 -7.94 6.97
CA PHE A 97 -11.18 -8.93 7.08
C PHE A 97 -11.47 -10.20 6.27
N ASP A 98 -12.72 -10.64 6.25
CA ASP A 98 -13.16 -11.80 5.46
C ASP A 98 -13.05 -11.57 3.94
N ALA A 99 -12.96 -10.31 3.51
CA ALA A 99 -12.83 -9.98 2.10
C ALA A 99 -11.40 -10.13 1.55
N PHE A 100 -10.36 -10.18 2.40
CA PHE A 100 -8.96 -10.21 1.96
C PHE A 100 -8.63 -11.40 1.05
N ALA A 101 -9.21 -12.56 1.30
CA ALA A 101 -9.05 -13.75 0.46
C ALA A 101 -9.70 -13.61 -0.93
N ARG A 102 -10.53 -12.60 -1.15
CA ARG A 102 -11.28 -12.37 -2.40
C ARG A 102 -10.83 -11.12 -3.15
N PHE A 103 -9.87 -10.35 -2.63
CA PHE A 103 -9.32 -9.20 -3.38
C PHE A 103 -8.60 -9.71 -4.62
N GLU A 104 -9.03 -9.23 -5.78
CA GLU A 104 -8.44 -9.62 -7.06
C GLU A 104 -7.17 -8.82 -7.35
N ARG A 105 -6.19 -9.46 -7.96
CA ARG A 105 -5.03 -8.76 -8.49
C ARG A 105 -5.42 -7.91 -9.69
N PHE A 106 -4.75 -6.77 -9.85
CA PHE A 106 -4.90 -6.00 -11.09
C PHE A 106 -4.33 -6.79 -12.29
N PRO A 107 -4.91 -6.62 -13.49
CA PRO A 107 -4.54 -7.42 -14.69
C PRO A 107 -3.07 -7.27 -15.14
N ASP A 108 -2.39 -6.21 -14.72
CA ASP A 108 -1.00 -5.91 -15.06
C ASP A 108 0.02 -6.55 -14.10
N VAL A 109 -0.42 -7.18 -13.01
CA VAL A 109 0.46 -7.63 -11.92
C VAL A 109 1.29 -8.83 -12.34
N ASP A 110 0.63 -9.91 -12.77
CA ASP A 110 1.32 -11.18 -13.03
C ASP A 110 2.38 -11.03 -14.14
N GLU A 111 2.03 -10.39 -15.26
CA GLU A 111 2.95 -10.08 -16.36
C GLU A 111 4.14 -9.24 -15.87
N THR A 112 3.87 -8.19 -15.09
CA THR A 112 4.92 -7.30 -14.60
C THR A 112 5.88 -8.02 -13.67
N LEU A 113 5.35 -8.76 -12.69
CA LEU A 113 6.18 -9.48 -11.73
C LEU A 113 7.03 -10.54 -12.42
N GLU A 114 6.51 -11.23 -13.45
CA GLU A 114 7.27 -12.20 -14.24
C GLU A 114 8.44 -11.52 -14.97
N ARG A 115 8.24 -10.37 -15.60
CA ARG A 115 9.29 -9.59 -16.27
C ARG A 115 10.39 -9.06 -15.34
N LEU A 116 10.13 -9.01 -14.03
CA LEU A 116 11.11 -8.57 -13.03
C LEU A 116 11.93 -9.73 -12.44
N VAL A 117 11.50 -10.97 -12.63
CA VAL A 117 12.23 -12.16 -12.15
C VAL A 117 13.64 -12.20 -12.73
N GLY A 118 14.63 -12.42 -11.88
CA GLY A 118 16.05 -12.48 -12.28
C GLY A 118 16.67 -11.12 -12.57
N ARG A 119 15.89 -10.02 -12.57
CA ARG A 119 16.39 -8.66 -12.77
C ARG A 119 16.57 -7.88 -11.48
N ALA A 120 15.72 -8.17 -10.48
CA ALA A 120 15.81 -7.61 -9.13
C ALA A 120 15.18 -8.59 -8.14
N ARG A 121 15.54 -8.48 -6.86
CA ARG A 121 14.78 -9.09 -5.77
C ARG A 121 13.46 -8.36 -5.59
N LEU A 122 12.40 -9.09 -5.24
CA LEU A 122 11.06 -8.53 -5.11
C LEU A 122 10.62 -8.53 -3.65
N ALA A 123 10.08 -7.41 -3.19
CA ALA A 123 9.58 -7.25 -1.84
C ALA A 123 8.13 -6.75 -1.82
N VAL A 124 7.40 -7.08 -0.76
CA VAL A 124 6.15 -6.40 -0.39
C VAL A 124 6.32 -5.60 0.89
N VAL A 125 5.68 -4.43 0.93
CA VAL A 125 5.70 -3.49 2.07
C VAL A 125 4.28 -3.02 2.34
N SER A 126 3.63 -3.60 3.34
CA SER A 126 2.20 -3.40 3.56
C SER A 126 1.85 -3.01 4.99
N ASN A 127 0.95 -2.05 5.12
CA ASN A 127 0.37 -1.60 6.40
C ASN A 127 -0.70 -2.58 6.90
N ILE A 128 -0.28 -3.81 7.25
CA ILE A 128 -1.22 -4.92 7.55
C ILE A 128 -0.65 -5.86 8.61
N ASP A 129 -1.51 -6.68 9.18
CA ASP A 129 -1.14 -7.84 9.99
C ASP A 129 -0.79 -9.04 9.09
N ASP A 130 0.09 -9.93 9.55
CA ASP A 130 0.67 -11.03 8.76
C ASP A 130 -0.38 -12.03 8.25
N ASP A 131 -1.39 -12.34 9.06
CA ASP A 131 -2.43 -13.29 8.71
C ASP A 131 -3.34 -12.79 7.57
N LEU A 132 -3.64 -11.49 7.56
CA LEU A 132 -4.42 -10.87 6.48
C LEU A 132 -3.63 -10.82 5.18
N LEU A 133 -2.32 -10.53 5.25
CA LEU A 133 -1.47 -10.61 4.06
C LEU A 133 -1.39 -12.06 3.55
N ALA A 134 -1.27 -13.04 4.44
CA ALA A 134 -1.22 -14.45 4.08
C ALA A 134 -2.54 -14.96 3.44
N ALA A 135 -3.68 -14.35 3.78
CA ALA A 135 -4.96 -14.65 3.15
C ALA A 135 -5.10 -14.06 1.74
N THR A 136 -4.29 -13.05 1.40
CA THR A 136 -4.37 -12.35 0.11
C THR A 136 -3.57 -13.09 -0.96
N ASP A 137 -4.20 -13.38 -2.10
CA ASP A 137 -3.50 -13.99 -3.23
C ASP A 137 -2.65 -12.96 -3.99
N LEU A 138 -1.33 -13.05 -3.84
CA LEU A 138 -0.36 -12.21 -4.52
C LEU A 138 0.21 -12.82 -5.82
N GLY A 139 -0.28 -14.00 -6.23
CA GLY A 139 0.14 -14.71 -7.45
C GLY A 139 1.52 -15.35 -7.37
N ARG A 140 2.37 -14.94 -6.44
CA ARG A 140 3.72 -15.48 -6.27
C ARG A 140 4.29 -15.22 -4.87
N ARG A 141 5.43 -15.85 -4.58
CA ARG A 141 6.23 -15.54 -3.40
C ARG A 141 7.15 -14.35 -3.68
N PHE A 142 7.37 -13.53 -2.66
CA PHE A 142 8.31 -12.42 -2.65
C PHE A 142 9.54 -12.79 -1.82
N ASP A 143 10.72 -12.29 -2.23
CA ASP A 143 11.99 -12.54 -1.53
C ASP A 143 12.01 -11.90 -0.15
N VAL A 144 11.34 -10.75 -0.01
CA VAL A 144 11.23 -9.99 1.24
C VAL A 144 9.78 -9.63 1.51
N VAL A 145 9.30 -9.94 2.71
CA VAL A 145 7.95 -9.60 3.16
C VAL A 145 8.03 -8.73 4.40
N CYS A 146 7.55 -7.49 4.27
CA CYS A 146 7.50 -6.50 5.34
C CYS A 146 6.06 -6.08 5.61
N THR A 147 5.57 -6.39 6.81
CA THR A 147 4.26 -5.98 7.30
C THR A 147 4.42 -4.99 8.45
N ALA A 148 3.38 -4.21 8.71
CA ALA A 148 3.36 -3.33 9.87
C ALA A 148 3.48 -4.11 11.19
N GLU A 149 2.95 -5.33 11.24
CA GLU A 149 3.07 -6.22 12.39
C GLU A 149 4.53 -6.57 12.68
N ARG A 150 5.29 -7.02 11.66
CA ARG A 150 6.71 -7.39 11.81
C ARG A 150 7.59 -6.19 12.14
N ALA A 151 7.32 -5.05 11.52
CA ALA A 151 8.08 -3.83 11.73
C ALA A 151 7.71 -3.10 13.02
N ARG A 152 6.58 -3.43 13.64
CA ARG A 152 5.98 -2.69 14.77
C ARG A 152 5.83 -1.21 14.44
N GLY A 153 5.38 -0.92 13.20
CA GLY A 153 5.18 0.44 12.69
C GLY A 153 4.62 0.47 11.28
N TYR A 154 4.10 1.60 10.89
CA TYR A 154 3.36 1.81 9.66
C TYR A 154 4.11 2.73 8.69
N LYS A 155 3.81 2.65 7.38
CA LYS A 155 3.92 3.80 6.50
C LYS A 155 2.85 4.82 6.95
N PRO A 156 3.10 6.11 7.01
CA PRO A 156 4.23 6.85 6.43
C PRO A 156 5.33 7.23 7.44
N ASN A 157 5.31 6.80 8.69
CA ASN A 157 6.26 7.25 9.72
C ASN A 157 7.73 6.78 9.50
N GLY A 158 7.99 6.07 8.43
CA GLY A 158 9.31 5.59 8.03
C GLY A 158 9.77 4.29 8.69
N THR A 159 9.11 3.79 9.74
CA THR A 159 9.52 2.58 10.44
C THR A 159 9.50 1.36 9.52
N LEU A 160 8.42 1.18 8.76
CA LEU A 160 8.27 0.05 7.86
C LEU A 160 9.28 0.08 6.71
N PHE A 161 9.63 1.26 6.18
CA PHE A 161 10.67 1.37 5.15
C PHE A 161 12.08 1.11 5.69
N ARG A 162 12.41 1.56 6.91
CA ARG A 162 13.69 1.20 7.55
C ARG A 162 13.79 -0.30 7.80
N PHE A 163 12.68 -0.92 8.20
CA PHE A 163 12.61 -2.38 8.35
C PHE A 163 12.83 -3.09 7.01
N LEU A 164 12.25 -2.58 5.90
CA LEU A 164 12.49 -3.11 4.55
C LEU A 164 13.97 -3.03 4.17
N LEU A 165 14.63 -1.88 4.35
CA LEU A 165 16.04 -1.70 4.01
C LEU A 165 16.91 -2.72 4.76
N ALA A 166 16.70 -2.88 6.06
CA ALA A 166 17.44 -3.84 6.89
C ALA A 166 17.17 -5.30 6.49
N ARG A 167 15.92 -5.68 6.23
CA ARG A 167 15.54 -7.05 5.86
C ARG A 167 15.89 -7.40 4.42
N GLY A 168 15.86 -6.40 3.55
CA GLY A 168 16.20 -6.51 2.14
C GLY A 168 17.70 -6.48 1.87
N ASP A 169 18.52 -6.19 2.87
CA ASP A 169 19.96 -5.92 2.67
C ASP A 169 20.15 -4.98 1.47
N ALA A 170 19.53 -3.79 1.57
CA ALA A 170 19.48 -2.82 0.50
C ALA A 170 19.68 -1.39 1.04
N ASP A 171 20.25 -0.55 0.19
CA ASP A 171 20.37 0.88 0.41
C ASP A 171 19.24 1.65 -0.28
N THR A 172 19.05 2.90 0.12
CA THR A 172 18.07 3.79 -0.52
C THR A 172 18.34 3.99 -2.02
N ASP A 173 19.61 3.95 -2.43
CA ASP A 173 20.01 4.12 -3.83
C ASP A 173 19.73 2.87 -4.69
N THR A 174 19.66 1.69 -4.06
CA THR A 174 19.42 0.41 -4.72
C THR A 174 17.99 -0.09 -4.60
N LEU A 175 17.13 0.65 -3.87
CA LEU A 175 15.71 0.36 -3.70
C LEU A 175 14.85 1.23 -4.62
N LEU A 176 13.95 0.59 -5.37
CA LEU A 176 12.80 1.24 -6.02
C LEU A 176 11.51 0.78 -5.32
N HIS A 177 10.75 1.73 -4.76
CA HIS A 177 9.44 1.44 -4.18
C HIS A 177 8.34 1.80 -5.17
N CYS A 178 7.41 0.87 -5.41
CA CYS A 178 6.23 1.03 -6.25
C CYS A 178 4.98 1.03 -5.37
N GLY A 179 4.26 2.16 -5.31
CA GLY A 179 3.07 2.28 -4.46
C GLY A 179 2.06 3.27 -5.02
N GLN A 180 0.78 3.05 -4.69
CA GLN A 180 -0.30 3.91 -5.18
C GLN A 180 -0.60 5.09 -4.24
N SER A 181 -0.28 4.98 -2.96
CA SER A 181 -0.72 5.95 -1.97
C SER A 181 0.21 7.15 -1.88
N GLN A 182 -0.35 8.33 -2.12
CA GLN A 182 0.36 9.58 -1.88
C GLN A 182 0.72 9.75 -0.39
N HIS A 183 -0.18 9.33 0.51
CA HIS A 183 -0.12 9.62 1.94
C HIS A 183 0.64 8.59 2.76
N THR A 184 0.87 7.40 2.24
CA THR A 184 1.64 6.35 2.92
C THR A 184 2.94 6.04 2.20
N ASP A 185 2.92 5.82 0.87
CA ASP A 185 4.10 5.43 0.12
C ASP A 185 5.01 6.62 -0.18
N MET A 186 4.49 7.67 -0.84
CA MET A 186 5.31 8.81 -1.22
C MET A 186 5.79 9.59 0.01
N VAL A 187 4.88 9.89 0.95
CA VAL A 187 5.21 10.62 2.18
C VAL A 187 6.15 9.82 3.08
N GLY A 188 6.05 8.49 3.07
CA GLY A 188 6.91 7.64 3.91
C GLY A 188 8.28 7.34 3.31
N ALA A 189 8.37 7.12 1.99
CA ALA A 189 9.61 6.72 1.33
C ALA A 189 10.51 7.90 0.94
N LYS A 190 9.94 8.96 0.36
CA LYS A 190 10.73 10.08 -0.18
C LYS A 190 11.61 10.81 0.85
N PRO A 191 11.15 11.08 2.10
CA PRO A 191 12.01 11.70 3.11
C PRO A 191 13.20 10.85 3.54
N LEU A 192 13.15 9.53 3.28
CA LEU A 192 14.27 8.61 3.53
C LEU A 192 15.26 8.53 2.37
N GLY A 193 15.02 9.24 1.26
CA GLY A 193 15.83 9.17 0.05
C GLY A 193 15.51 8.00 -0.87
N ILE A 194 14.47 7.22 -0.58
CA ILE A 194 14.05 6.08 -1.40
C ILE A 194 13.42 6.58 -2.72
N ARG A 195 13.81 5.96 -3.83
CA ARG A 195 13.17 6.22 -5.13
C ARG A 195 11.77 5.63 -5.17
N VAL A 196 10.80 6.43 -5.67
CA VAL A 196 9.39 6.05 -5.74
C VAL A 196 8.88 6.12 -7.16
N ALA A 197 8.32 5.02 -7.64
CA ALA A 197 7.40 4.98 -8.76
C ALA A 197 5.97 5.03 -8.22
N TRP A 198 5.32 6.18 -8.41
CA TRP A 198 3.92 6.33 -8.04
C TRP A 198 3.02 5.62 -9.06
N ILE A 199 2.31 4.60 -8.61
CA ILE A 199 1.38 3.84 -9.44
C ILE A 199 0.01 4.52 -9.39
N ASN A 200 -0.15 5.53 -10.25
CA ASN A 200 -1.32 6.41 -10.29
C ASN A 200 -2.45 5.81 -11.15
N ARG A 201 -2.99 4.66 -10.74
CA ARG A 201 -4.06 3.95 -11.46
C ARG A 201 -5.32 4.79 -11.68
N ARG A 202 -5.55 5.78 -10.81
CA ARG A 202 -6.76 6.61 -10.81
C ARG A 202 -6.57 7.95 -11.53
N GLY A 203 -5.38 8.28 -12.01
CA GLY A 203 -5.10 9.57 -12.64
C GLY A 203 -5.28 10.77 -11.68
N LEU A 204 -4.94 10.57 -10.40
CA LEU A 204 -5.09 11.62 -9.38
C LEU A 204 -4.05 12.70 -9.55
N THR A 205 -4.43 13.94 -9.26
CA THR A 205 -3.46 15.03 -9.08
C THR A 205 -2.70 14.82 -7.77
N ARG A 206 -1.39 15.09 -7.79
CA ARG A 206 -0.56 15.06 -6.58
C ARG A 206 -1.04 16.12 -5.60
N ALA A 207 -1.36 15.70 -4.38
CA ALA A 207 -1.85 16.59 -3.34
C ALA A 207 -0.78 17.61 -2.88
N PRO A 208 -1.18 18.81 -2.46
CA PRO A 208 -0.27 19.79 -1.89
C PRO A 208 0.53 19.21 -0.72
N GLY A 209 1.83 19.53 -0.66
CA GLY A 209 2.72 19.03 0.41
C GLY A 209 3.21 17.59 0.25
N VAL A 210 2.66 16.79 -0.64
CA VAL A 210 3.17 15.45 -0.95
C VAL A 210 4.46 15.57 -1.77
N PRO A 211 5.54 14.86 -1.41
CA PRO A 211 6.80 14.86 -2.17
C PRO A 211 6.58 14.42 -3.62
N LYS A 212 7.38 14.97 -4.56
CA LYS A 212 7.35 14.54 -5.95
C LYS A 212 7.91 13.11 -6.07
N PRO A 213 7.23 12.17 -6.77
CA PRO A 213 7.78 10.86 -7.08
C PRO A 213 8.90 10.99 -8.12
N ASP A 214 9.76 9.98 -8.22
CA ASP A 214 10.78 9.91 -9.27
C ASP A 214 10.16 9.51 -10.61
N HIS A 215 9.14 8.65 -10.56
CA HIS A 215 8.35 8.22 -11.72
C HIS A 215 6.86 8.23 -11.38
N GLU A 216 6.03 8.54 -12.37
CA GLU A 216 4.58 8.39 -12.31
C GLU A 216 4.13 7.45 -13.43
N LEU A 217 3.48 6.36 -13.06
CA LEU A 217 3.02 5.31 -13.97
C LEU A 217 1.52 5.09 -13.78
N ARG A 218 0.81 4.80 -14.87
CA ARG A 218 -0.63 4.47 -14.80
C ARG A 218 -0.90 3.09 -14.22
N ASP A 219 0.04 2.16 -14.41
CA ASP A 219 -0.01 0.79 -13.93
C ASP A 219 1.42 0.24 -13.78
N LEU A 220 1.55 -1.03 -13.41
CA LEU A 220 2.87 -1.62 -13.16
C LEU A 220 3.66 -1.98 -14.43
N ARG A 221 3.05 -2.02 -15.61
CA ARG A 221 3.73 -2.43 -16.87
C ARG A 221 4.95 -1.61 -17.18
N GLY A 222 5.00 -0.35 -16.73
CA GLY A 222 6.15 0.52 -16.89
C GLY A 222 7.30 0.27 -15.90
N VAL A 223 7.10 -0.52 -14.83
CA VAL A 223 8.13 -0.74 -13.81
C VAL A 223 9.37 -1.47 -14.37
N PRO A 224 9.26 -2.54 -15.19
CA PRO A 224 10.42 -3.20 -15.75
C PRO A 224 11.33 -2.29 -16.59
N GLU A 225 10.77 -1.22 -17.17
CA GLU A 225 11.54 -0.25 -17.98
C GLU A 225 12.39 0.70 -17.09
N LEU A 226 12.12 0.75 -15.81
CA LEU A 226 12.90 1.54 -14.84
C LEU A 226 14.16 0.81 -14.37
N LEU A 227 14.28 -0.48 -14.69
CA LEU A 227 15.46 -1.29 -14.40
C LEU A 227 16.37 -1.36 -15.64
N PRO A 228 17.69 -1.49 -15.47
CA PRO A 228 18.61 -1.68 -16.61
C PRO A 228 18.22 -2.90 -17.44
N ARG A 229 18.53 -2.87 -18.73
CA ARG A 229 18.42 -4.06 -19.58
C ARG A 229 19.44 -5.10 -19.15
N GLN A 230 19.17 -6.39 -19.38
CA GLN A 230 20.07 -7.48 -19.01
C GLN A 230 21.40 -7.46 -19.79
N ASP A 231 21.45 -6.70 -20.89
CA ASP A 231 22.60 -6.65 -21.81
C ASP A 231 23.51 -5.44 -21.57
N ASP A 232 23.29 -4.62 -20.55
CA ASP A 232 24.11 -3.50 -20.10
C ASP A 232 24.91 -3.88 -18.83
#